data_b60befb6036018654a2032e5022b67b0
#
_entry.id   b60befb6036018654a2032e5022b67b0
#
_cell.length_a   1.000
_cell.length_b   1.000
_cell.length_c   1.000
_cell.angle_alpha   90.00
_cell.angle_beta   90.00
_cell.angle_gamma   90.00
#
_symmetry.space_group_name_H-M   'P 1'
#
loop_
_entity.id
_entity.type
_entity.pdbx_description
1 polymer ?
#
loop_
_entity_poly.entity_id
_entity_poly.type
_entity_poly.pdbx_seq_one_letter_code
_entity_poly.pdbx_strand_id
1 'polypeptide(L)'
;MATHLPTASIITIGDELLIGQTIDTNSAFIAQELNRIGIWVRRRVAVGDQAEEIRNALDQEAMKSDLILITGGLGPTADDMTKPLLCDYFGGKLVRDESVLKHIEYLFQEVYRRPGALLERNKRQADVPDVCE
;
A
#
# COMPACT_ATOMS: atom_id res chain seq x y z
N MET A 1 31.00 14.47 -10.74
CA MET A 1 30.20 13.39 -10.13
C MET A 1 28.79 13.48 -10.69
N ALA A 2 28.36 12.45 -11.39
CA ALA A 2 26.95 12.38 -11.80
C ALA A 2 26.10 12.23 -10.54
N THR A 3 25.28 13.21 -10.22
CA THR A 3 24.30 13.10 -9.15
C THR A 3 23.29 12.04 -9.57
N HIS A 4 23.29 10.90 -8.91
CA HIS A 4 22.28 9.87 -9.10
C HIS A 4 20.93 10.48 -8.68
N LEU A 5 20.05 10.69 -9.65
CA LEU A 5 18.66 11.08 -9.34
C LEU A 5 17.93 9.85 -8.76
N PRO A 6 17.26 10.00 -7.62
CA PRO A 6 16.53 8.90 -7.03
C PRO A 6 15.43 8.42 -7.97
N THR A 7 15.29 7.11 -8.04
CA THR A 7 14.31 6.45 -8.90
C THR A 7 13.23 5.75 -8.10
N ALA A 8 12.01 5.72 -8.64
CA ALA A 8 10.88 5.04 -8.03
C ALA A 8 10.19 4.09 -9.00
N SER A 9 9.62 3.03 -8.45
CA SER A 9 8.61 2.20 -9.09
C SER A 9 7.31 2.28 -8.31
N ILE A 10 6.19 2.18 -9.01
CA ILE A 10 4.85 2.14 -8.41
C ILE A 10 4.21 0.81 -8.77
N ILE A 11 3.81 0.04 -7.76
CA ILE A 11 3.07 -1.21 -7.92
C ILE A 11 1.63 -0.96 -7.50
N THR A 12 0.70 -1.18 -8.41
CA THR A 12 -0.74 -1.08 -8.15
C THR A 12 -1.34 -2.48 -8.13
N ILE A 13 -2.01 -2.84 -7.05
CA ILE A 13 -2.57 -4.17 -6.83
C ILE A 13 -4.08 -4.12 -6.96
N GLY A 14 -4.65 -4.98 -7.80
CA GLY A 14 -6.09 -5.10 -7.99
C GLY A 14 -6.45 -5.75 -9.32
N ASP A 15 -7.25 -6.80 -9.29
CA ASP A 15 -7.75 -7.48 -10.48
C ASP A 15 -8.59 -6.55 -11.36
N GLU A 16 -9.33 -5.60 -10.76
CA GLU A 16 -10.16 -4.62 -11.46
C GLU A 16 -9.35 -3.71 -12.38
N LEU A 17 -8.09 -3.51 -12.09
CA LEU A 17 -7.18 -2.72 -12.93
C LEU A 17 -6.75 -3.52 -14.17
N LEU A 18 -6.49 -4.81 -13.98
CA LEU A 18 -6.04 -5.70 -15.06
C LEU A 18 -7.12 -5.94 -16.10
N ILE A 19 -8.38 -6.08 -15.66
CA ILE A 19 -9.53 -6.28 -16.56
C ILE A 19 -10.09 -4.96 -17.13
N GLY A 20 -9.48 -3.81 -16.77
CA GLY A 20 -9.89 -2.50 -17.26
C GLY A 20 -11.20 -1.96 -16.68
N GLN A 21 -11.69 -2.54 -15.59
CA GLN A 21 -12.90 -2.07 -14.91
C GLN A 21 -12.67 -0.73 -14.19
N THR A 22 -11.46 -0.50 -13.73
CA THR A 22 -11.04 0.75 -13.05
C THR A 22 -9.78 1.30 -13.72
N ILE A 23 -9.75 2.62 -13.91
CA ILE A 23 -8.55 3.31 -14.41
C ILE A 23 -7.64 3.62 -13.21
N ASP A 24 -6.35 3.29 -13.34
CA ASP A 24 -5.33 3.57 -12.33
C ASP A 24 -4.99 5.07 -12.27
N THR A 25 -5.83 5.84 -11.62
CA THR A 25 -5.60 7.26 -11.38
C THR A 25 -4.63 7.52 -10.23
N ASN A 26 -4.52 6.59 -9.28
CA ASN A 26 -3.65 6.71 -8.12
C ASN A 26 -2.17 6.70 -8.52
N SER A 27 -1.74 5.73 -9.31
CA SER A 27 -0.34 5.68 -9.75
C SER A 27 0.02 6.85 -10.67
N ALA A 28 -0.94 7.35 -11.45
CA ALA A 28 -0.73 8.55 -12.27
C ALA A 28 -0.48 9.79 -11.41
N PHE A 29 -1.30 10.00 -10.38
CA PHE A 29 -1.14 11.10 -9.44
C PHE A 29 0.19 11.00 -8.66
N ILE A 30 0.48 9.82 -8.09
CA ILE A 30 1.74 9.57 -7.36
C ILE A 30 2.95 9.87 -8.25
N ALA A 31 2.93 9.41 -9.51
CA ALA A 31 4.02 9.64 -10.44
C ALA A 31 4.26 11.14 -10.71
N GLN A 32 3.19 11.91 -10.88
CA GLN A 32 3.28 13.36 -11.07
C GLN A 32 3.88 14.06 -9.84
N GLU A 33 3.43 13.69 -8.64
CA GLU A 33 3.93 14.30 -7.40
C GLU A 33 5.39 13.94 -7.14
N LEU A 34 5.80 12.69 -7.37
CA LEU A 34 7.20 12.28 -7.25
C LEU A 34 8.12 13.05 -8.23
N ASN A 35 7.69 13.20 -9.48
CA ASN A 35 8.45 13.97 -10.46
C ASN A 35 8.60 15.44 -10.06
N ARG A 36 7.59 16.05 -9.43
CA ARG A 36 7.69 17.45 -8.95
C ARG A 36 8.75 17.65 -7.90
N ILE A 37 9.04 16.62 -7.08
CA ILE A 37 10.08 16.67 -6.05
C ILE A 37 11.41 16.08 -6.49
N GLY A 38 11.57 15.78 -7.80
CA GLY A 38 12.83 15.33 -8.38
C GLY A 38 13.09 13.82 -8.27
N ILE A 39 12.07 13.02 -7.97
CA ILE A 39 12.16 11.56 -7.98
C ILE A 39 11.65 11.05 -9.33
N TRP A 40 12.50 10.36 -10.08
CA TRP A 40 12.14 9.83 -11.39
C TRP A 40 11.37 8.52 -11.27
N VAL A 41 10.10 8.51 -11.68
CA VAL A 41 9.32 7.28 -11.78
C VAL A 41 9.68 6.54 -13.05
N ARG A 42 10.46 5.48 -12.91
CA ARG A 42 10.91 4.70 -14.07
C ARG A 42 9.92 3.64 -14.50
N ARG A 43 9.02 3.18 -13.61
CA ARG A 43 8.07 2.13 -13.91
C ARG A 43 6.80 2.21 -13.07
N ARG A 44 5.66 1.91 -13.71
CA ARG A 44 4.37 1.68 -13.08
C ARG A 44 3.91 0.28 -13.49
N VAL A 45 3.59 -0.56 -12.53
CA VAL A 45 3.23 -1.97 -12.74
C VAL A 45 1.88 -2.23 -12.08
N ALA A 46 0.93 -2.77 -12.83
CA ALA A 46 -0.31 -3.29 -12.28
C ALA A 46 -0.20 -4.82 -12.14
N VAL A 47 -0.59 -5.36 -11.01
CA VAL A 47 -0.61 -6.79 -10.71
C VAL A 47 -1.94 -7.19 -10.12
N GLY A 48 -2.31 -8.46 -10.28
CA GLY A 48 -3.52 -9.03 -9.68
C GLY A 48 -3.39 -9.26 -8.17
N ASP A 49 -4.51 -9.62 -7.55
CA ASP A 49 -4.62 -9.90 -6.12
C ASP A 49 -4.09 -11.32 -5.77
N GLN A 50 -2.93 -11.70 -6.34
CA GLN A 50 -2.28 -12.98 -6.09
C GLN A 50 -0.92 -12.78 -5.44
N ALA A 51 -0.69 -13.51 -4.34
CA ALA A 51 0.51 -13.37 -3.52
C ALA A 51 1.81 -13.54 -4.32
N GLU A 52 1.85 -14.49 -5.23
CA GLU A 52 3.03 -14.78 -6.05
C GLU A 52 3.33 -13.65 -7.04
N GLU A 53 2.30 -13.08 -7.68
CA GLU A 53 2.46 -11.96 -8.61
C GLU A 53 2.98 -10.71 -7.90
N ILE A 54 2.43 -10.43 -6.71
CA ILE A 54 2.87 -9.30 -5.89
C ILE A 54 4.34 -9.48 -5.45
N ARG A 55 4.72 -10.68 -4.98
CA ARG A 55 6.11 -10.98 -4.59
C ARG A 55 7.06 -10.81 -5.77
N ASN A 56 6.72 -11.37 -6.92
CA ASN A 56 7.54 -11.26 -8.13
C ASN A 56 7.72 -9.81 -8.57
N ALA A 57 6.67 -9.00 -8.50
CA ALA A 57 6.75 -7.57 -8.79
C ALA A 57 7.68 -6.84 -7.81
N LEU A 58 7.57 -7.13 -6.51
CA LEU A 58 8.45 -6.57 -5.47
C LEU A 58 9.91 -6.92 -5.74
N ASP A 59 10.22 -8.19 -5.98
CA ASP A 59 11.59 -8.65 -6.25
C ASP A 59 12.19 -7.98 -7.50
N GLN A 60 11.39 -7.86 -8.57
CA GLN A 60 11.85 -7.23 -9.81
C GLN A 60 12.10 -5.74 -9.65
N GLU A 61 11.22 -5.03 -8.94
CA GLU A 61 11.34 -3.58 -8.78
C GLU A 61 12.38 -3.19 -7.72
N ALA A 62 12.58 -4.01 -6.68
CA ALA A 62 13.61 -3.80 -5.67
C ALA A 62 15.05 -3.80 -6.25
N MET A 63 15.27 -4.53 -7.34
CA MET A 63 16.57 -4.54 -8.03
C MET A 63 16.81 -3.31 -8.90
N LYS A 64 15.79 -2.49 -9.17
CA LYS A 64 15.83 -1.47 -10.22
C LYS A 64 15.56 -0.06 -9.75
N SER A 65 14.96 0.09 -8.59
CA SER A 65 14.49 1.38 -8.05
C SER A 65 14.91 1.56 -6.60
N ASP A 66 15.20 2.80 -6.25
CA ASP A 66 15.58 3.17 -4.88
C ASP A 66 14.37 3.21 -3.95
N LEU A 67 13.17 3.41 -4.52
CA LEU A 67 11.91 3.52 -3.81
C LEU A 67 10.83 2.72 -4.54
N ILE A 68 10.04 1.98 -3.76
CA ILE A 68 8.85 1.30 -4.26
C ILE A 68 7.64 1.82 -3.51
N LEU A 69 6.66 2.35 -4.24
CA LEU A 69 5.34 2.70 -3.67
C LEU A 69 4.33 1.65 -4.09
N ILE A 70 3.52 1.24 -3.13
CA ILE A 70 2.49 0.21 -3.34
C ILE A 70 1.14 0.81 -3.02
N THR A 71 0.16 0.59 -3.90
CA THR A 71 -1.23 0.99 -3.71
C THR A 71 -2.16 -0.15 -4.12
N GLY A 72 -3.32 -0.24 -3.48
CA GLY A 72 -4.28 -1.32 -3.66
C GLY A 72 -4.16 -2.43 -2.61
N GLY A 73 -5.23 -3.17 -2.38
CA GLY A 73 -5.30 -4.28 -1.43
C GLY A 73 -4.97 -3.92 0.03
N LEU A 74 -5.19 -2.66 0.44
CA LEU A 74 -4.83 -2.14 1.76
C LEU A 74 -6.01 -2.09 2.75
N GLY A 75 -7.20 -2.49 2.33
CA GLY A 75 -8.41 -2.43 3.12
C GLY A 75 -8.48 -3.50 4.23
N PRO A 76 -9.60 -3.51 4.97
CA PRO A 76 -9.78 -4.42 6.10
C PRO A 76 -10.50 -5.73 5.73
N THR A 77 -10.75 -5.99 4.46
CA THR A 77 -11.48 -7.18 4.00
C THR A 77 -10.55 -8.38 3.78
N ALA A 78 -11.13 -9.56 3.60
CA ALA A 78 -10.34 -10.78 3.40
C ALA A 78 -9.57 -10.79 2.08
N ASP A 79 -10.05 -10.01 1.10
CA ASP A 79 -9.45 -9.90 -0.22
C ASP A 79 -8.25 -8.91 -0.23
N ASP A 80 -8.12 -8.11 0.84
CA ASP A 80 -7.04 -7.13 0.98
C ASP A 80 -5.76 -7.83 1.48
N MET A 81 -4.95 -8.29 0.57
CA MET A 81 -3.78 -9.14 0.85
C MET A 81 -2.47 -8.36 1.01
N THR A 82 -2.41 -7.11 0.61
CA THR A 82 -1.15 -6.36 0.51
C THR A 82 -0.43 -6.24 1.86
N LYS A 83 -1.12 -5.85 2.92
CA LYS A 83 -0.50 -5.66 4.24
C LYS A 83 0.01 -6.98 4.85
N PRO A 84 -0.78 -8.08 4.91
CA PRO A 84 -0.28 -9.37 5.37
C PRO A 84 0.88 -9.91 4.54
N LEU A 85 0.82 -9.74 3.22
CA LEU A 85 1.87 -10.19 2.31
C LEU A 85 3.18 -9.44 2.52
N LEU A 86 3.13 -8.10 2.64
CA LEU A 86 4.31 -7.30 2.94
C LEU A 86 4.92 -7.65 4.29
N CYS A 87 4.07 -7.88 5.30
CA CYS A 87 4.50 -8.32 6.61
C CYS A 87 5.30 -9.63 6.52
N ASP A 88 4.79 -10.62 5.80
CA ASP A 88 5.46 -11.90 5.59
C ASP A 88 6.72 -11.75 4.71
N TYR A 89 6.65 -10.94 3.66
CA TYR A 89 7.78 -10.68 2.75
C TYR A 89 9.01 -10.12 3.48
N PHE A 90 8.79 -9.23 4.46
CA PHE A 90 9.85 -8.63 5.27
C PHE A 90 10.13 -9.38 6.58
N GLY A 91 9.51 -10.55 6.80
CA GLY A 91 9.75 -11.39 7.97
C GLY A 91 9.19 -10.83 9.28
N GLY A 92 8.15 -10.01 9.21
CA GLY A 92 7.50 -9.39 10.37
C GLY A 92 6.26 -10.13 10.84
N LYS A 93 5.58 -9.53 11.82
CA LYS A 93 4.27 -9.95 12.33
C LYS A 93 3.33 -8.75 12.37
N LEU A 94 2.05 -8.98 12.10
CA LEU A 94 1.04 -7.95 12.29
C LEU A 94 0.76 -7.78 13.78
N VAL A 95 0.93 -6.55 14.26
CA VAL A 95 0.66 -6.15 15.64
C VAL A 95 -0.32 -4.99 15.65
N ARG A 96 -1.23 -4.97 16.63
CA ARG A 96 -2.18 -3.88 16.77
C ARG A 96 -1.50 -2.66 17.37
N ASP A 97 -1.50 -1.56 16.63
CA ASP A 97 -1.03 -0.27 17.11
C ASP A 97 -2.17 0.48 17.82
N GLU A 98 -1.99 0.71 19.11
CA GLU A 98 -2.99 1.36 19.95
C GLU A 98 -3.22 2.85 19.58
N SER A 99 -2.21 3.51 19.07
CA SER A 99 -2.33 4.92 18.65
C SER A 99 -3.16 5.03 17.38
N VAL A 100 -2.91 4.14 16.42
CA VAL A 100 -3.69 4.05 15.18
C VAL A 100 -5.13 3.61 15.49
N LEU A 101 -5.33 2.66 16.40
CA LEU A 101 -6.67 2.24 16.79
C LEU A 101 -7.49 3.39 17.39
N LYS A 102 -6.91 4.15 18.32
CA LYS A 102 -7.55 5.34 18.89
C LYS A 102 -7.89 6.39 17.84
N HIS A 103 -7.01 6.57 16.86
CA HIS A 103 -7.29 7.50 15.76
C HIS A 103 -8.45 7.01 14.88
N ILE A 104 -8.52 5.72 14.58
CA ILE A 104 -9.64 5.13 13.84
C ILE A 104 -10.95 5.29 14.63
N GLU A 105 -10.95 5.03 15.93
CA GLU A 105 -12.12 5.23 16.79
C GLU A 105 -12.58 6.70 16.76
N TYR A 106 -11.65 7.65 16.88
CA TYR A 106 -11.94 9.07 16.75
C TYR A 106 -12.59 9.40 15.40
N LEU A 107 -12.03 8.91 14.29
CA LEU A 107 -12.59 9.15 12.96
C LEU A 107 -14.02 8.63 12.83
N PHE A 108 -14.29 7.44 13.35
CA PHE A 108 -15.62 6.86 13.28
C PHE A 108 -16.65 7.58 14.16
N GLN A 109 -16.27 7.98 15.35
CA GLN A 109 -17.16 8.62 16.30
C GLN A 109 -17.38 10.10 15.99
N GLU A 110 -16.30 10.86 15.82
CA GLU A 110 -16.35 12.31 15.75
C GLU A 110 -16.46 12.85 14.32
N VAL A 111 -15.75 12.22 13.36
CA VAL A 111 -15.73 12.71 11.97
C VAL A 111 -16.87 12.12 11.16
N TYR A 112 -16.99 10.78 11.15
CA TYR A 112 -18.04 10.10 10.38
C TYR A 112 -19.37 10.00 11.12
N ARG A 113 -19.38 10.32 12.41
CA ARG A 113 -20.57 10.32 13.29
C ARG A 113 -21.39 9.03 13.17
N ARG A 114 -20.69 7.89 13.11
CA ARG A 114 -21.32 6.58 13.06
C ARG A 114 -21.54 6.07 14.49
N PRO A 115 -22.79 5.93 14.94
CA PRO A 115 -23.09 5.43 16.27
C PRO A 115 -22.76 3.94 16.37
N GLY A 116 -22.29 3.51 17.54
CA GLY A 116 -22.04 2.12 17.86
C GLY A 116 -20.56 1.78 18.01
N ALA A 117 -20.32 0.55 18.47
CA ALA A 117 -18.96 0.05 18.64
C ALA A 117 -18.28 -0.18 17.28
N LEU A 118 -16.99 0.11 17.23
CA LEU A 118 -16.17 -0.14 16.05
C LEU A 118 -16.14 -1.65 15.74
N LEU A 119 -16.51 -2.03 14.53
CA LEU A 119 -16.49 -3.42 14.09
C LEU A 119 -15.06 -3.97 14.05
N GLU A 120 -14.87 -5.24 14.37
CA GLU A 120 -13.55 -5.88 14.38
C GLU A 120 -12.81 -5.74 13.03
N ARG A 121 -13.52 -5.84 11.90
CA ARG A 121 -12.92 -5.60 10.59
C ARG A 121 -12.29 -4.21 10.45
N ASN A 122 -12.89 -3.19 11.07
CA ASN A 122 -12.35 -1.83 11.03
C ASN A 122 -11.17 -1.67 12.00
N LYS A 123 -11.18 -2.38 13.14
CA LYS A 123 -10.05 -2.41 14.07
C LYS A 123 -8.81 -3.03 13.45
N ARG A 124 -8.95 -3.98 12.52
CA ARG A 124 -7.84 -4.59 11.78
C ARG A 124 -7.04 -3.59 10.93
N GLN A 125 -7.61 -2.42 10.64
CA GLN A 125 -6.84 -1.35 9.98
C GLN A 125 -5.71 -0.81 10.86
N ALA A 126 -5.79 -1.00 12.17
CA ALA A 126 -4.74 -0.67 13.12
C ALA A 126 -3.67 -1.76 13.29
N ASP A 127 -3.82 -2.90 12.60
CA ASP A 127 -2.79 -3.93 12.60
C ASP A 127 -1.70 -3.53 11.59
N VAL A 128 -0.48 -3.35 12.08
CA VAL A 128 0.68 -2.91 11.30
C VAL A 128 1.82 -3.93 11.42
N PRO A 129 2.67 -4.07 10.40
CA PRO A 129 3.85 -4.92 10.51
C PRO A 129 4.82 -4.37 11.57
N ASP A 130 5.33 -5.22 12.44
CA ASP A 130 6.27 -4.84 13.51
C ASP A 130 7.69 -4.51 13.01
N VAL A 131 7.96 -4.76 11.74
CA VAL A 131 9.23 -4.45 11.05
C VAL A 131 9.19 -3.11 10.29
N CYS A 132 8.08 -2.37 10.38
CA CYS A 132 7.92 -1.05 9.74
C CYS A 132 8.20 0.08 10.73
N GLU A 133 8.69 1.21 10.18
CA GLU A 133 8.84 2.49 10.87
C GLU A 133 7.67 3.43 10.56
#